data_91214fccda5ab6f5b39aef2ffacbe413
#
_entry.id   91214fccda5ab6f5b39aef2ffacbe413
#
_cell.length_a   1.000
_cell.length_b   1.000
_cell.length_c   1.000
_cell.angle_alpha   90.00
_cell.angle_beta   90.00
_cell.angle_gamma   90.00
#
_symmetry.space_group_name_H-M   'P 1'
#
loop_
_entity.id
_entity.type
_entity.pdbx_description
1 polymer ?
#
loop_
_entity_poly.entity_id
_entity_poly.type
_entity_poly.pdbx_seq_one_letter_code
_entity_poly.pdbx_strand_id
1 'polypeptide(L)'
;MIGGFQSCFNRGNFCRRCCINYEDRNLPLPLSHIKVRTVVDHDKTVQEIKSNPNKSSLMGVVGESPLHELIGFHPILSLPGDLMHDFIEGVCPIIIMSLLKQASSMRLITYAGIQKRMENFKYGYFDTSDQPPPIQVKHLNNGHIVATAAQKPCIFKLFPIIFHDFIYHLPSFIVYKVLREILDLVLSYPFRKQWLPVLEDLCNTFNQIMILHFPTKIIPKAHFIREYERMIHDFGPSIKYWCFRYEAGHAYFKKIAMRTNNFKNTPKMLVTHYRLKQCFKFELRKFEVLALMHQ
;
A
#
# COMPACT_ATOMS: atom_id res chain seq x y z
N MET A 1 -19.12 4.33 2.55
CA MET A 1 -17.66 4.13 2.79
C MET A 1 -17.35 4.28 4.25
N ILE A 2 -16.54 3.37 4.80
CA ILE A 2 -16.31 3.25 6.26
C ILE A 2 -15.77 4.55 6.89
N GLY A 3 -14.96 5.32 6.18
CA GLY A 3 -14.36 6.56 6.72
C GLY A 3 -15.13 7.85 6.46
N GLY A 4 -16.28 7.82 5.79
CA GLY A 4 -17.00 9.03 5.40
C GLY A 4 -16.30 9.86 4.31
N PHE A 5 -15.26 9.32 3.65
CA PHE A 5 -14.55 9.97 2.54
C PHE A 5 -14.98 9.43 1.18
N GLN A 6 -14.77 10.23 0.13
CA GLN A 6 -15.02 9.81 -1.25
C GLN A 6 -14.21 8.57 -1.64
N SER A 7 -14.76 7.72 -2.52
CA SER A 7 -14.08 6.53 -3.06
C SER A 7 -13.21 6.84 -4.27
N CYS A 8 -13.46 7.95 -4.93
CA CYS A 8 -12.74 8.35 -6.11
C CYS A 8 -11.57 9.24 -5.72
N PHE A 9 -10.36 8.80 -6.02
CA PHE A 9 -9.13 9.54 -5.74
C PHE A 9 -8.62 10.36 -6.94
N ASN A 10 -9.37 10.40 -8.06
CA ASN A 10 -8.94 11.05 -9.30
C ASN A 10 -9.45 12.48 -9.43
N ARG A 11 -10.03 13.06 -8.40
CA ARG A 11 -10.58 14.42 -8.39
C ARG A 11 -10.70 14.98 -6.98
N GLY A 12 -10.73 16.32 -6.90
CA GLY A 12 -10.95 17.03 -5.64
C GLY A 12 -9.92 16.70 -4.57
N ASN A 13 -10.31 16.84 -3.31
CA ASN A 13 -9.42 16.56 -2.17
C ASN A 13 -9.40 15.07 -1.87
N PHE A 14 -8.45 14.35 -2.42
CA PHE A 14 -8.40 12.90 -2.40
C PHE A 14 -7.73 12.30 -1.14
N CYS A 15 -6.94 13.09 -0.41
CA CYS A 15 -6.24 12.60 0.78
C CYS A 15 -7.12 12.68 2.04
N ARG A 16 -7.08 11.64 2.86
CA ARG A 16 -7.77 11.61 4.16
C ARG A 16 -7.06 12.39 5.25
N ARG A 17 -5.74 12.58 5.12
CA ARG A 17 -4.90 13.20 6.15
C ARG A 17 -4.60 14.68 5.88
N CYS A 18 -4.68 15.13 4.65
CA CYS A 18 -4.45 16.52 4.28
C CYS A 18 -5.47 17.03 3.25
N CYS A 19 -5.43 18.33 2.99
CA CYS A 19 -6.38 19.01 2.10
C CYS A 19 -5.84 19.17 0.67
N ILE A 20 -4.90 18.32 0.22
CA ILE A 20 -4.40 18.41 -1.16
C ILE A 20 -5.51 18.15 -2.17
N ASN A 21 -5.51 18.93 -3.26
CA ASN A 21 -6.37 18.70 -4.40
C ASN A 21 -5.68 17.79 -5.42
N TYR A 22 -6.45 17.03 -6.18
CA TYR A 22 -5.93 16.15 -7.23
C TYR A 22 -5.13 16.90 -8.29
N GLU A 23 -5.55 18.11 -8.63
CA GLU A 23 -4.85 18.97 -9.59
C GLU A 23 -3.45 19.38 -9.12
N ASP A 24 -3.25 19.49 -7.80
CA ASP A 24 -2.00 19.90 -7.19
C ASP A 24 -1.02 18.75 -6.93
N ARG A 25 -1.40 17.51 -7.24
CA ARG A 25 -0.60 16.31 -6.94
C ARG A 25 0.79 16.30 -7.60
N ASN A 26 0.93 17.02 -8.72
CA ASN A 26 2.18 17.13 -9.48
C ASN A 26 3.04 18.34 -9.05
N LEU A 27 2.59 19.11 -8.06
CA LEU A 27 3.38 20.24 -7.57
C LEU A 27 4.46 19.72 -6.60
N PRO A 28 5.72 20.20 -6.73
CA PRO A 28 6.81 19.80 -5.86
C PRO A 28 6.77 20.51 -4.50
N LEU A 29 5.57 20.68 -3.94
CA LEU A 29 5.37 21.36 -2.66
C LEU A 29 5.81 20.48 -1.50
N PRO A 30 6.55 20.99 -0.52
CA PRO A 30 6.79 20.29 0.74
C PRO A 30 5.48 19.93 1.43
N LEU A 31 5.45 18.79 2.13
CA LEU A 31 4.24 18.36 2.84
C LEU A 31 3.81 19.36 3.92
N SER A 32 4.76 20.06 4.53
CA SER A 32 4.53 21.14 5.51
C SER A 32 3.71 22.32 4.96
N HIS A 33 3.68 22.53 3.65
CA HIS A 33 2.87 23.57 2.99
C HIS A 33 1.45 23.11 2.66
N ILE A 34 1.14 21.85 2.87
CA ILE A 34 -0.20 21.30 2.62
C ILE A 34 -0.97 21.28 3.94
N LYS A 35 -2.14 21.92 3.97
CA LYS A 35 -2.98 21.95 5.18
C LYS A 35 -3.33 20.53 5.62
N VAL A 36 -2.95 20.17 6.84
CA VAL A 36 -3.33 18.90 7.50
C VAL A 36 -4.81 18.95 7.86
N ARG A 37 -5.51 17.84 7.71
CA ARG A 37 -6.88 17.72 8.23
C ARG A 37 -6.85 17.57 9.73
N THR A 38 -7.71 18.34 10.39
CA THR A 38 -7.95 18.19 11.83
C THR A 38 -9.32 17.55 12.10
N VAL A 39 -9.51 17.03 13.28
CA VAL A 39 -10.82 16.57 13.78
C VAL A 39 -11.86 17.67 13.61
N VAL A 40 -11.53 18.88 14.08
CA VAL A 40 -12.43 20.04 14.04
C VAL A 40 -12.83 20.42 12.61
N ASP A 41 -11.88 20.45 11.68
CA ASP A 41 -12.19 20.76 10.26
C ASP A 41 -13.09 19.67 9.65
N HIS A 42 -12.83 18.39 9.97
CA HIS A 42 -13.63 17.27 9.47
C HIS A 42 -15.06 17.35 9.99
N ASP A 43 -15.25 17.55 11.31
CA ASP A 43 -16.58 17.59 11.92
C ASP A 43 -17.41 18.78 11.43
N LYS A 44 -16.79 19.97 11.27
CA LYS A 44 -17.44 21.10 10.63
C LYS A 44 -17.90 20.77 9.20
N THR A 45 -17.03 20.08 8.42
CA THR A 45 -17.35 19.66 7.05
C THR A 45 -18.54 18.70 7.03
N VAL A 46 -18.58 17.73 7.95
CA VAL A 46 -19.70 16.77 8.08
C VAL A 46 -21.00 17.51 8.43
N GLN A 47 -20.95 18.47 9.36
CA GLN A 47 -22.14 19.29 9.73
C GLN A 47 -22.64 20.13 8.55
N GLU A 48 -21.74 20.73 7.77
CA GLU A 48 -22.10 21.50 6.59
C GLU A 48 -22.78 20.66 5.51
N ILE A 49 -22.30 19.41 5.30
CA ILE A 49 -22.95 18.46 4.38
C ILE A 49 -24.34 18.07 4.91
N LYS A 50 -24.48 17.80 6.19
CA LYS A 50 -25.78 17.46 6.81
C LYS A 50 -26.79 18.60 6.71
N SER A 51 -26.33 19.84 6.83
CA SER A 51 -27.19 21.04 6.73
C SER A 51 -27.55 21.41 5.30
N ASN A 52 -26.87 20.84 4.29
CA ASN A 52 -27.08 21.19 2.90
C ASN A 52 -27.23 19.94 2.01
N PRO A 53 -28.46 19.39 1.88
CA PRO A 53 -28.73 18.16 1.15
C PRO A 53 -28.28 18.17 -0.31
N ASN A 54 -28.09 19.35 -0.91
CA ASN A 54 -27.63 19.50 -2.30
C ASN A 54 -26.12 19.29 -2.45
N LYS A 55 -25.35 19.28 -1.35
CA LYS A 55 -23.92 19.00 -1.36
C LYS A 55 -23.65 17.51 -1.13
N SER A 56 -23.33 16.79 -2.18
CA SER A 56 -22.98 15.35 -2.09
C SER A 56 -21.58 15.09 -1.50
N SER A 57 -20.71 16.09 -1.54
CA SER A 57 -19.36 16.02 -0.95
C SER A 57 -18.76 17.41 -0.76
N LEU A 58 -17.90 17.55 0.23
CA LEU A 58 -17.14 18.78 0.50
C LEU A 58 -15.73 18.38 0.99
N MET A 59 -14.71 18.99 0.41
CA MET A 59 -13.31 18.71 0.77
C MET A 59 -12.96 17.20 0.78
N GLY A 60 -13.59 16.40 -0.08
CA GLY A 60 -13.41 14.94 -0.13
C GLY A 60 -14.15 14.14 0.94
N VAL A 61 -14.89 14.80 1.83
CA VAL A 61 -15.80 14.16 2.79
C VAL A 61 -17.17 14.01 2.12
N VAL A 62 -17.81 12.85 2.29
CA VAL A 62 -19.15 12.56 1.73
C VAL A 62 -20.22 12.43 2.81
N GLY A 63 -19.83 12.46 4.07
CA GLY A 63 -20.74 12.40 5.20
C GLY A 63 -20.08 11.77 6.42
N GLU A 64 -20.90 11.46 7.40
CA GLU A 64 -20.48 10.84 8.64
C GLU A 64 -20.04 9.39 8.43
N SER A 65 -19.01 8.98 9.16
CA SER A 65 -18.59 7.57 9.16
C SER A 65 -19.66 6.71 9.84
N PRO A 66 -19.99 5.53 9.32
CA PRO A 66 -20.85 4.58 10.04
C PRO A 66 -20.24 4.05 11.35
N LEU A 67 -18.95 4.33 11.58
CA LEU A 67 -18.24 3.94 12.82
C LEU A 67 -18.15 5.08 13.83
N HIS A 68 -18.81 6.23 13.59
CA HIS A 68 -18.71 7.39 14.49
C HIS A 68 -19.23 7.13 15.90
N GLU A 69 -20.14 6.17 16.05
CA GLU A 69 -20.68 5.76 17.37
C GLU A 69 -19.70 4.91 18.19
N LEU A 70 -18.61 4.44 17.59
CA LEU A 70 -17.61 3.65 18.30
C LEU A 70 -16.77 4.56 19.21
N ILE A 71 -16.73 4.24 20.48
CA ILE A 71 -15.93 4.97 21.47
C ILE A 71 -14.45 4.96 21.03
N GLY A 72 -13.85 6.15 20.96
CA GLY A 72 -12.46 6.33 20.59
C GLY A 72 -12.18 6.27 19.07
N PHE A 73 -13.20 6.09 18.24
CA PHE A 73 -13.02 6.15 16.78
C PHE A 73 -13.30 7.56 16.25
N HIS A 74 -12.36 8.03 15.42
CA HIS A 74 -12.58 9.20 14.57
C HIS A 74 -11.87 8.96 13.22
N PRO A 75 -12.50 9.24 12.04
CA PRO A 75 -11.92 8.94 10.72
C PRO A 75 -10.52 9.52 10.49
N ILE A 76 -10.24 10.71 11.04
CA ILE A 76 -8.94 11.37 10.93
C ILE A 76 -7.89 10.68 11.80
N LEU A 77 -8.26 10.20 13.00
CA LEU A 77 -7.33 9.66 13.98
C LEU A 77 -7.19 8.14 13.94
N SER A 78 -8.14 7.42 13.31
CA SER A 78 -8.24 5.96 13.45
C SER A 78 -8.01 5.19 12.16
N LEU A 79 -7.81 5.86 11.02
CA LEU A 79 -7.66 5.23 9.72
C LEU A 79 -6.27 5.48 9.12
N PRO A 80 -5.26 4.63 9.40
CA PRO A 80 -3.96 4.71 8.73
C PRO A 80 -4.05 4.36 7.24
N GLY A 81 -3.00 4.69 6.50
CA GLY A 81 -2.77 4.15 5.16
C GLY A 81 -2.37 2.68 5.20
N ASP A 82 -2.47 2.02 4.07
CA ASP A 82 -2.07 0.61 3.95
C ASP A 82 -0.84 0.45 3.07
N LEU A 83 0.25 0.03 3.71
CA LEU A 83 1.55 -0.18 3.07
C LEU A 83 1.47 -1.08 1.83
N MET A 84 0.68 -2.16 1.89
CA MET A 84 0.56 -3.08 0.77
C MET A 84 -0.06 -2.38 -0.44
N HIS A 85 -1.17 -1.68 -0.26
CA HIS A 85 -1.86 -1.02 -1.36
C HIS A 85 -1.14 0.25 -1.85
N ASP A 86 -0.48 1.00 -0.97
CA ASP A 86 0.17 2.24 -1.36
C ASP A 86 1.51 1.98 -2.06
N PHE A 87 2.35 1.12 -1.52
CA PHE A 87 3.66 0.79 -2.09
C PHE A 87 3.60 -0.40 -3.04
N ILE A 88 3.26 -1.58 -2.51
CA ILE A 88 3.46 -2.88 -3.19
C ILE A 88 2.53 -3.02 -4.41
N GLU A 89 1.27 -2.65 -4.26
CA GLU A 89 0.29 -2.66 -5.35
C GLU A 89 0.12 -1.30 -6.03
N GLY A 90 0.73 -0.26 -5.45
CA GLY A 90 0.64 1.11 -5.93
C GLY A 90 1.86 1.53 -6.72
N VAL A 91 2.80 2.13 -6.02
CA VAL A 91 3.91 2.88 -6.65
C VAL A 91 5.03 1.98 -7.16
N CYS A 92 5.36 0.88 -6.46
CA CYS A 92 6.45 -0.01 -6.87
C CYS A 92 6.27 -0.57 -8.30
N PRO A 93 5.10 -1.14 -8.68
CA PRO A 93 4.87 -1.60 -10.04
C PRO A 93 4.98 -0.51 -11.10
N ILE A 94 4.52 0.70 -10.79
CA ILE A 94 4.59 1.85 -11.72
C ILE A 94 6.04 2.21 -12.01
N ILE A 95 6.89 2.28 -10.99
CA ILE A 95 8.30 2.61 -11.15
C ILE A 95 9.02 1.52 -11.93
N ILE A 96 8.83 0.24 -11.60
CA ILE A 96 9.42 -0.88 -12.36
C ILE A 96 9.05 -0.79 -13.85
N MET A 97 7.75 -0.63 -14.15
CA MET A 97 7.27 -0.55 -15.52
C MET A 97 7.81 0.69 -16.25
N SER A 98 7.93 1.81 -15.56
CA SER A 98 8.48 3.05 -16.14
C SER A 98 9.96 2.90 -16.47
N LEU A 99 10.74 2.27 -15.59
CA LEU A 99 12.17 1.98 -15.82
C LEU A 99 12.38 0.99 -16.96
N LEU A 100 11.60 -0.09 -17.04
CA LEU A 100 11.68 -1.07 -18.13
C LEU A 100 11.30 -0.44 -19.48
N LYS A 101 10.29 0.41 -19.51
CA LYS A 101 9.92 1.16 -20.72
C LYS A 101 11.03 2.15 -21.13
N GLN A 102 11.63 2.84 -20.18
CA GLN A 102 12.77 3.72 -20.45
C GLN A 102 13.97 2.93 -21.00
N ALA A 103 14.31 1.80 -20.39
CA ALA A 103 15.39 0.93 -20.89
C ALA A 103 15.15 0.49 -22.33
N SER A 104 13.91 0.14 -22.66
CA SER A 104 13.54 -0.24 -24.02
C SER A 104 13.60 0.94 -25.00
N SER A 105 13.15 2.13 -24.59
CA SER A 105 13.24 3.34 -25.42
C SER A 105 14.69 3.76 -25.69
N MET A 106 15.59 3.53 -24.74
CA MET A 106 17.04 3.73 -24.86
C MET A 106 17.75 2.60 -25.61
N ARG A 107 17.00 1.59 -26.10
CA ARG A 107 17.53 0.41 -26.81
C ARG A 107 18.52 -0.44 -25.99
N LEU A 108 18.45 -0.37 -24.67
CA LEU A 108 19.29 -1.19 -23.78
C LEU A 108 18.78 -2.63 -23.70
N ILE A 109 17.46 -2.83 -23.81
CA ILE A 109 16.81 -4.14 -23.83
C ILE A 109 15.48 -4.08 -24.59
N THR A 110 15.11 -5.16 -25.27
CA THR A 110 13.78 -5.29 -25.90
C THR A 110 12.76 -5.86 -24.93
N TYR A 111 11.47 -5.69 -25.19
CA TYR A 111 10.40 -6.28 -24.37
C TYR A 111 10.49 -7.81 -24.33
N ALA A 112 10.84 -8.45 -25.47
CA ALA A 112 11.09 -9.90 -25.50
C ALA A 112 12.32 -10.28 -24.65
N GLY A 113 13.36 -9.44 -24.66
CA GLY A 113 14.53 -9.60 -23.81
C GLY A 113 14.22 -9.51 -22.33
N ILE A 114 13.35 -8.59 -21.91
CA ILE A 114 12.87 -8.47 -20.53
C ILE A 114 12.16 -9.76 -20.09
N GLN A 115 11.20 -10.23 -20.90
CA GLN A 115 10.48 -11.46 -20.62
C GLN A 115 11.43 -12.65 -20.49
N LYS A 116 12.30 -12.88 -21.50
CA LYS A 116 13.26 -13.99 -21.51
C LYS A 116 14.21 -13.95 -20.31
N ARG A 117 14.63 -12.75 -19.88
CA ARG A 117 15.52 -12.60 -18.73
C ARG A 117 14.83 -13.02 -17.43
N MET A 118 13.57 -12.64 -17.22
CA MET A 118 12.80 -13.06 -16.05
C MET A 118 12.49 -14.56 -16.09
N GLU A 119 12.21 -15.15 -17.24
CA GLU A 119 12.00 -16.59 -17.41
C GLU A 119 13.25 -17.41 -17.04
N ASN A 120 14.43 -16.89 -17.36
CA ASN A 120 15.71 -17.57 -17.11
C ASN A 120 16.32 -17.23 -15.75
N PHE A 121 15.75 -16.27 -15.00
CA PHE A 121 16.28 -15.88 -13.70
C PHE A 121 16.03 -16.99 -12.67
N LYS A 122 17.10 -17.42 -12.01
CA LYS A 122 17.03 -18.43 -10.96
C LYS A 122 16.84 -17.78 -9.59
N TYR A 123 15.66 -17.94 -9.05
CA TYR A 123 15.32 -17.45 -7.72
C TYR A 123 16.03 -18.27 -6.65
N GLY A 124 16.50 -17.61 -5.59
CA GLY A 124 17.09 -18.26 -4.43
C GLY A 124 16.06 -19.05 -3.60
N TYR A 125 16.53 -19.90 -2.73
CA TYR A 125 15.69 -20.77 -1.89
C TYR A 125 14.59 -20.01 -1.15
N PHE A 126 14.90 -18.85 -0.60
CA PHE A 126 13.95 -18.03 0.18
C PHE A 126 12.93 -17.28 -0.69
N ASP A 127 13.18 -17.12 -1.99
CA ASP A 127 12.31 -16.37 -2.89
C ASP A 127 11.42 -17.31 -3.75
N THR A 128 11.60 -18.63 -3.65
CA THR A 128 10.88 -19.63 -4.47
C THR A 128 9.39 -19.70 -4.18
N SER A 129 8.97 -19.50 -2.92
CA SER A 129 7.54 -19.50 -2.54
C SER A 129 6.77 -18.34 -3.15
N ASP A 130 7.44 -17.21 -3.35
CA ASP A 130 6.87 -15.97 -3.86
C ASP A 130 7.40 -15.61 -5.25
N GLN A 131 7.93 -16.61 -5.97
CA GLN A 131 8.42 -16.44 -7.33
C GLN A 131 7.34 -15.84 -8.23
N PRO A 132 7.59 -14.65 -8.80
CA PRO A 132 6.64 -14.00 -9.68
C PRO A 132 6.64 -14.64 -11.06
N PRO A 133 5.50 -14.59 -11.78
CA PRO A 133 5.50 -14.91 -13.20
C PRO A 133 6.33 -13.89 -13.98
N PRO A 134 6.90 -14.26 -15.13
CA PRO A 134 7.66 -13.34 -15.96
C PRO A 134 6.78 -12.20 -16.47
N ILE A 135 7.33 -10.99 -16.54
CA ILE A 135 6.65 -9.85 -17.14
C ILE A 135 6.62 -10.07 -18.67
N GLN A 136 5.44 -10.38 -19.18
CA GLN A 136 5.23 -10.67 -20.60
C GLN A 136 5.20 -9.38 -21.44
N VAL A 137 5.46 -9.49 -22.73
CA VAL A 137 5.41 -8.36 -23.68
C VAL A 137 4.06 -7.62 -23.62
N LYS A 138 2.93 -8.35 -23.50
CA LYS A 138 1.60 -7.75 -23.35
C LYS A 138 1.46 -6.90 -22.06
N HIS A 139 2.12 -7.30 -20.97
CA HIS A 139 2.11 -6.55 -19.70
C HIS A 139 2.90 -5.24 -19.86
N LEU A 140 4.04 -5.27 -20.56
CA LEU A 140 4.85 -4.09 -20.87
C LEU A 140 4.07 -3.08 -21.72
N ASN A 141 3.36 -3.55 -22.76
CA ASN A 141 2.52 -2.71 -23.60
C ASN A 141 1.43 -2.03 -22.77
N ASN A 142 0.72 -2.79 -21.92
CA ASN A 142 -0.36 -2.30 -21.09
C ASN A 142 0.12 -1.51 -19.85
N GLY A 143 1.42 -1.54 -19.54
CA GLY A 143 1.98 -0.85 -18.35
C GLY A 143 1.55 -1.43 -17.01
N HIS A 144 1.25 -2.74 -16.96
CA HIS A 144 0.74 -3.41 -15.78
C HIS A 144 1.49 -4.71 -15.47
N ILE A 145 1.89 -4.90 -14.20
CA ILE A 145 2.51 -6.14 -13.71
C ILE A 145 1.42 -7.08 -13.20
N VAL A 146 1.32 -8.25 -13.83
CA VAL A 146 0.42 -9.32 -13.39
C VAL A 146 1.17 -10.23 -12.43
N ALA A 147 0.95 -10.01 -11.14
CA ALA A 147 1.51 -10.81 -10.05
C ALA A 147 0.64 -10.62 -8.79
N THR A 148 0.68 -11.56 -7.88
CA THR A 148 0.00 -11.43 -6.58
C THR A 148 0.68 -10.37 -5.70
N ALA A 149 -0.01 -9.91 -4.66
CA ALA A 149 0.54 -8.98 -3.70
C ALA A 149 1.82 -9.51 -3.02
N ALA A 150 1.93 -10.83 -2.79
CA ALA A 150 3.13 -11.46 -2.23
C ALA A 150 4.30 -11.53 -3.25
N GLN A 151 4.00 -11.69 -4.54
CA GLN A 151 5.02 -11.78 -5.60
C GLN A 151 5.61 -10.43 -6.00
N LYS A 152 4.84 -9.34 -5.89
CA LYS A 152 5.31 -7.98 -6.26
C LYS A 152 6.51 -7.51 -5.44
N PRO A 153 6.59 -7.72 -4.11
CA PRO A 153 7.79 -7.42 -3.32
C PRO A 153 9.02 -8.17 -3.81
N CYS A 154 8.86 -9.43 -4.23
CA CYS A 154 9.96 -10.22 -4.78
C CYS A 154 10.50 -9.59 -6.07
N ILE A 155 9.62 -9.18 -7.00
CA ILE A 155 10.04 -8.45 -8.22
C ILE A 155 10.78 -7.16 -7.82
N PHE A 156 10.20 -6.37 -6.92
CA PHE A 156 10.78 -5.08 -6.54
C PHE A 156 12.15 -5.26 -5.88
N LYS A 157 12.28 -6.20 -4.97
CA LYS A 157 13.53 -6.51 -4.27
C LYS A 157 14.63 -6.96 -5.23
N LEU A 158 14.31 -7.87 -6.17
CA LEU A 158 15.28 -8.49 -7.07
C LEU A 158 15.49 -7.70 -8.37
N PHE A 159 14.71 -6.64 -8.60
CA PHE A 159 14.75 -5.84 -9.82
C PHE A 159 16.17 -5.40 -10.24
N PRO A 160 16.99 -4.81 -9.36
CA PRO A 160 18.34 -4.40 -9.73
C PRO A 160 19.29 -5.58 -9.98
N ILE A 161 18.99 -6.76 -9.42
CA ILE A 161 19.80 -7.97 -9.67
C ILE A 161 19.44 -8.58 -11.03
N ILE A 162 18.13 -8.66 -11.34
CA ILE A 162 17.65 -9.20 -12.62
C ILE A 162 18.15 -8.37 -13.80
N PHE A 163 18.25 -7.06 -13.65
CA PHE A 163 18.57 -6.11 -14.72
C PHE A 163 19.87 -5.34 -14.47
N HIS A 164 20.83 -5.95 -13.75
CA HIS A 164 22.06 -5.32 -13.27
C HIS A 164 22.93 -4.70 -14.35
N ASP A 165 22.93 -5.25 -15.56
CA ASP A 165 23.80 -4.86 -16.67
C ASP A 165 23.46 -3.49 -17.28
N PHE A 166 22.21 -3.00 -17.14
CA PHE A 166 21.81 -1.72 -17.71
C PHE A 166 21.11 -0.78 -16.75
N ILE A 167 20.58 -1.28 -15.63
CA ILE A 167 19.70 -0.48 -14.76
C ILE A 167 20.39 0.79 -14.25
N TYR A 168 21.69 0.73 -14.01
CA TYR A 168 22.47 1.86 -13.51
C TYR A 168 22.73 2.95 -14.57
N HIS A 169 22.45 2.67 -15.84
CA HIS A 169 22.56 3.63 -16.95
C HIS A 169 21.27 4.45 -17.12
N LEU A 170 20.18 4.10 -16.39
CA LEU A 170 18.91 4.81 -16.48
C LEU A 170 18.95 6.06 -15.58
N PRO A 171 18.76 7.28 -16.14
CA PRO A 171 18.75 8.51 -15.34
C PRO A 171 17.69 8.50 -14.24
N SER A 172 16.55 7.84 -14.47
CA SER A 172 15.45 7.75 -13.53
C SER A 172 15.59 6.62 -12.50
N PHE A 173 16.68 5.84 -12.52
CA PHE A 173 16.90 4.78 -11.53
C PHE A 173 17.01 5.31 -10.09
N ILE A 174 17.36 6.58 -9.93
CA ILE A 174 17.35 7.25 -8.61
C ILE A 174 15.98 7.16 -7.93
N VAL A 175 14.87 7.21 -8.69
CA VAL A 175 13.51 7.10 -8.15
C VAL A 175 13.31 5.74 -7.47
N TYR A 176 13.79 4.67 -8.09
CA TYR A 176 13.75 3.33 -7.50
C TYR A 176 14.60 3.26 -6.23
N LYS A 177 15.82 3.83 -6.24
CA LYS A 177 16.73 3.79 -5.07
C LYS A 177 16.08 4.45 -3.86
N VAL A 178 15.59 5.67 -4.02
CA VAL A 178 14.94 6.41 -2.93
C VAL A 178 13.67 5.69 -2.44
N LEU A 179 12.83 5.17 -3.36
CA LEU A 179 11.66 4.38 -2.96
C LEU A 179 12.05 3.11 -2.18
N ARG A 180 13.17 2.48 -2.57
CA ARG A 180 13.69 1.30 -1.87
C ARG A 180 14.13 1.64 -0.45
N GLU A 181 14.85 2.75 -0.25
CA GLU A 181 15.27 3.21 1.07
C GLU A 181 14.06 3.54 1.96
N ILE A 182 13.04 4.22 1.41
CA ILE A 182 11.79 4.47 2.14
C ILE A 182 11.15 3.14 2.56
N LEU A 183 11.03 2.19 1.64
CA LEU A 183 10.38 0.90 1.92
C LEU A 183 11.16 0.09 2.96
N ASP A 184 12.49 0.09 2.90
CA ASP A 184 13.33 -0.61 3.87
C ASP A 184 13.20 0.01 5.27
N LEU A 185 13.08 1.36 5.38
CA LEU A 185 12.79 2.03 6.65
C LEU A 185 11.39 1.69 7.18
N VAL A 186 10.36 1.81 6.33
CA VAL A 186 8.97 1.57 6.72
C VAL A 186 8.71 0.11 7.13
N LEU A 187 9.45 -0.84 6.54
CA LEU A 187 9.40 -2.26 6.88
C LEU A 187 10.29 -2.63 8.08
N SER A 188 11.16 -1.73 8.53
CA SER A 188 12.08 -2.02 9.63
C SER A 188 11.33 -2.34 10.92
N TYR A 189 11.83 -3.36 11.65
CA TYR A 189 11.29 -3.72 12.96
C TYR A 189 12.41 -4.23 13.88
N PRO A 190 12.58 -3.60 15.06
CA PRO A 190 11.84 -2.47 15.61
C PRO A 190 12.13 -1.16 14.86
N PHE A 191 11.09 -0.33 14.69
CA PHE A 191 11.25 1.01 14.13
C PHE A 191 11.74 1.98 15.22
N ARG A 192 12.75 2.77 14.93
CA ARG A 192 13.28 3.77 15.87
C ARG A 192 12.72 5.16 15.54
N LYS A 193 12.11 5.83 16.52
CA LYS A 193 11.51 7.17 16.33
C LYS A 193 12.51 8.22 15.79
N GLN A 194 13.78 8.09 16.11
CA GLN A 194 14.84 8.98 15.59
C GLN A 194 15.02 8.89 14.06
N TRP A 195 14.45 7.90 13.38
CA TRP A 195 14.47 7.76 11.93
C TRP A 195 13.34 8.52 11.23
N LEU A 196 12.34 9.03 11.95
CA LEU A 196 11.21 9.77 11.38
C LEU A 196 11.63 10.97 10.54
N PRO A 197 12.56 11.85 10.99
CA PRO A 197 13.02 12.96 10.15
C PRO A 197 13.70 12.50 8.85
N VAL A 198 14.48 11.42 8.90
CA VAL A 198 15.12 10.84 7.70
C VAL A 198 14.06 10.29 6.74
N LEU A 199 13.02 9.65 7.27
CA LEU A 199 11.90 9.16 6.47
C LEU A 199 11.14 10.31 5.80
N GLU A 200 10.90 11.43 6.52
CA GLU A 200 10.28 12.63 5.96
C GLU A 200 11.09 13.20 4.80
N ASP A 201 12.39 13.36 4.97
CA ASP A 201 13.30 13.87 3.93
C ASP A 201 13.32 12.96 2.70
N LEU A 202 13.38 11.65 2.89
CA LEU A 202 13.33 10.68 1.80
C LEU A 202 11.98 10.75 1.07
N CYS A 203 10.87 10.87 1.78
CA CYS A 203 9.54 10.99 1.18
C CYS A 203 9.39 12.30 0.37
N ASN A 204 9.93 13.41 0.87
CA ASN A 204 9.95 14.68 0.14
C ASN A 204 10.84 14.60 -1.10
N THR A 205 12.04 14.03 -0.97
CA THR A 205 12.96 13.76 -2.10
C THR A 205 12.29 12.88 -3.14
N PHE A 206 11.66 11.78 -2.71
CA PHE A 206 10.92 10.88 -3.60
C PHE A 206 9.87 11.62 -4.43
N ASN A 207 9.07 12.49 -3.79
CA ASN A 207 8.06 13.26 -4.50
C ASN A 207 8.68 14.15 -5.59
N GLN A 208 9.76 14.86 -5.27
CA GLN A 208 10.45 15.75 -6.22
C GLN A 208 11.02 14.99 -7.42
N ILE A 209 11.75 13.91 -7.17
CA ILE A 209 12.37 13.12 -8.26
C ILE A 209 11.31 12.33 -9.06
N MET A 210 10.21 11.93 -8.44
CA MET A 210 9.10 11.28 -9.13
C MET A 210 8.43 12.25 -10.11
N ILE A 211 8.21 13.50 -9.71
CA ILE A 211 7.68 14.57 -10.57
C ILE A 211 8.66 14.87 -11.72
N LEU A 212 9.96 14.95 -11.42
CA LEU A 212 11.00 15.23 -12.40
C LEU A 212 11.11 14.14 -13.48
N HIS A 213 11.14 12.87 -13.07
CA HIS A 213 11.41 11.75 -13.98
C HIS A 213 10.14 11.12 -14.58
N PHE A 214 9.03 11.14 -13.84
CA PHE A 214 7.78 10.49 -14.23
C PHE A 214 6.53 11.34 -14.00
N PRO A 215 6.45 12.58 -14.52
CA PRO A 215 5.37 13.53 -14.24
C PRO A 215 3.98 12.99 -14.60
N THR A 216 3.88 12.16 -15.65
CA THR A 216 2.61 11.55 -16.09
C THR A 216 2.21 10.33 -15.29
N LYS A 217 3.05 9.87 -14.34
CA LYS A 217 2.83 8.68 -13.51
C LYS A 217 2.50 8.99 -12.06
N ILE A 218 2.30 10.25 -11.73
CA ILE A 218 1.93 10.67 -10.38
C ILE A 218 0.48 10.28 -10.10
N ILE A 219 0.31 9.26 -9.28
CA ILE A 219 -0.99 8.78 -8.80
C ILE A 219 -1.20 9.21 -7.34
N PRO A 220 -2.43 9.23 -6.83
CA PRO A 220 -2.71 9.55 -5.42
C PRO A 220 -1.89 8.76 -4.41
N LYS A 221 -1.57 7.49 -4.71
CA LYS A 221 -0.74 6.66 -3.84
C LYS A 221 0.69 7.17 -3.68
N ALA A 222 1.24 7.86 -4.68
CA ALA A 222 2.54 8.52 -4.57
C ALA A 222 2.51 9.65 -3.50
N HIS A 223 1.40 10.39 -3.42
CA HIS A 223 1.20 11.35 -2.35
C HIS A 223 1.04 10.66 -0.99
N PHE A 224 0.34 9.53 -0.90
CA PHE A 224 0.16 8.81 0.38
C PHE A 224 1.49 8.35 0.98
N ILE A 225 2.51 8.05 0.16
CA ILE A 225 3.86 7.73 0.65
C ILE A 225 4.41 8.86 1.53
N ARG A 226 4.11 10.11 1.22
CA ARG A 226 4.59 11.28 1.98
C ARG A 226 3.99 11.37 3.39
N GLU A 227 2.86 10.75 3.63
CA GLU A 227 2.20 10.75 4.94
C GLU A 227 2.72 9.65 5.89
N TYR A 228 3.64 8.77 5.44
CA TYR A 228 4.09 7.62 6.23
C TYR A 228 4.88 8.01 7.47
N GLU A 229 5.62 9.10 7.44
CA GLU A 229 6.27 9.65 8.64
C GLU A 229 5.22 9.90 9.74
N ARG A 230 4.19 10.68 9.42
CA ARG A 230 3.10 11.00 10.35
C ARG A 230 2.30 9.77 10.76
N MET A 231 2.05 8.86 9.83
CA MET A 231 1.33 7.61 10.14
C MET A 231 2.10 6.72 11.10
N ILE A 232 3.42 6.60 10.92
CA ILE A 232 4.26 5.81 11.83
C ILE A 232 4.36 6.51 13.20
N HIS A 233 4.42 7.83 13.22
CA HIS A 233 4.38 8.59 14.47
C HIS A 233 3.10 8.33 15.26
N ASP A 234 1.93 8.35 14.58
CA ASP A 234 0.60 8.25 15.20
C ASP A 234 0.22 6.80 15.53
N PHE A 235 0.53 5.84 14.65
CA PHE A 235 0.04 4.45 14.74
C PHE A 235 1.14 3.42 15.02
N GLY A 236 2.41 3.83 14.99
CA GLY A 236 3.55 2.93 15.10
C GLY A 236 3.89 2.23 13.77
N PRO A 237 4.72 1.17 13.82
CA PRO A 237 5.24 0.51 12.61
C PRO A 237 4.15 -0.02 11.68
N SER A 238 4.21 0.35 10.40
CA SER A 238 3.18 0.05 9.38
C SER A 238 2.93 -1.44 9.18
N ILE A 239 3.93 -2.30 9.42
CA ILE A 239 3.80 -3.76 9.34
C ILE A 239 2.80 -4.35 10.36
N LYS A 240 2.43 -3.59 11.41
CA LYS A 240 1.48 -4.06 12.42
C LYS A 240 0.02 -3.95 11.97
N TYR A 241 -0.28 -3.07 11.03
CA TYR A 241 -1.65 -2.81 10.58
C TYR A 241 -1.84 -2.92 9.06
N TRP A 242 -0.83 -3.35 8.27
CA TRP A 242 -0.98 -3.55 6.83
C TRP A 242 -1.91 -4.70 6.46
N CYS A 243 -2.50 -4.64 5.26
CA CYS A 243 -3.56 -5.55 4.83
C CYS A 243 -3.13 -6.99 4.54
N PHE A 244 -1.84 -7.30 4.37
CA PHE A 244 -1.40 -8.68 4.11
C PHE A 244 -1.96 -9.71 5.10
N ARG A 245 -2.02 -9.35 6.39
CA ARG A 245 -2.55 -10.23 7.43
C ARG A 245 -4.05 -10.48 7.27
N TYR A 246 -4.80 -9.46 6.83
CA TYR A 246 -6.25 -9.54 6.62
C TYR A 246 -6.56 -10.29 5.34
N GLU A 247 -5.80 -10.10 4.27
CA GLU A 247 -5.96 -10.85 3.02
C GLU A 247 -5.65 -12.33 3.17
N ALA A 248 -4.63 -12.68 3.96
CA ALA A 248 -4.39 -14.07 4.36
C ALA A 248 -5.59 -14.68 5.11
N GLY A 249 -6.26 -13.86 5.95
CA GLY A 249 -7.52 -14.22 6.59
C GLY A 249 -8.66 -14.47 5.60
N HIS A 250 -8.77 -13.63 4.56
CA HIS A 250 -9.77 -13.81 3.49
C HIS A 250 -9.58 -15.12 2.72
N ALA A 251 -8.35 -15.57 2.49
CA ALA A 251 -8.08 -16.86 1.86
C ALA A 251 -8.64 -18.03 2.68
N TYR A 252 -8.60 -17.94 4.01
CA TYR A 252 -9.23 -18.91 4.90
C TYR A 252 -10.76 -18.96 4.71
N PHE A 253 -11.42 -17.80 4.71
CA PHE A 253 -12.87 -17.72 4.51
C PHE A 253 -13.30 -18.22 3.13
N LYS A 254 -12.57 -17.88 2.06
CA LYS A 254 -12.79 -18.39 0.71
C LYS A 254 -12.71 -19.93 0.67
N LYS A 255 -11.68 -20.53 1.29
CA LYS A 255 -11.53 -21.99 1.37
C LYS A 255 -12.69 -22.66 2.10
N ILE A 256 -13.18 -22.08 3.20
CA ILE A 256 -14.34 -22.60 3.92
C ILE A 256 -15.58 -22.52 3.05
N ALA A 257 -15.88 -21.35 2.47
CA ALA A 257 -17.05 -21.17 1.62
C ALA A 257 -17.08 -22.16 0.45
N MET A 258 -15.92 -22.38 -0.20
CA MET A 258 -15.81 -23.35 -1.32
C MET A 258 -15.95 -24.81 -0.87
N ARG A 259 -15.46 -25.18 0.32
CA ARG A 259 -15.51 -26.56 0.82
C ARG A 259 -16.87 -26.95 1.35
N THR A 260 -17.58 -26.03 1.99
CA THR A 260 -18.88 -26.32 2.61
C THR A 260 -20.01 -26.32 1.61
N ASN A 261 -19.89 -25.68 0.46
CA ASN A 261 -20.93 -25.50 -0.55
C ASN A 261 -22.30 -25.08 0.04
N ASN A 262 -22.26 -24.49 1.24
CA ASN A 262 -23.47 -24.05 1.93
C ASN A 262 -23.63 -22.55 1.77
N PHE A 263 -24.44 -22.15 0.80
CA PHE A 263 -24.74 -20.74 0.50
C PHE A 263 -25.92 -20.17 1.31
N LYS A 264 -26.58 -20.98 2.16
CA LYS A 264 -27.57 -20.49 3.12
C LYS A 264 -26.85 -19.82 4.27
N ASN A 265 -27.09 -18.49 4.43
CA ASN A 265 -26.52 -17.68 5.52
C ASN A 265 -24.98 -17.82 5.64
N THR A 266 -24.29 -17.63 4.53
CA THR A 266 -22.82 -17.70 4.43
C THR A 266 -22.10 -16.89 5.51
N PRO A 267 -22.51 -15.65 5.87
CA PRO A 267 -21.84 -14.88 6.92
C PRO A 267 -21.86 -15.60 8.28
N LYS A 268 -23.01 -16.15 8.68
CA LYS A 268 -23.14 -16.89 9.95
C LYS A 268 -22.24 -18.13 9.97
N MET A 269 -22.24 -18.89 8.87
CA MET A 269 -21.40 -20.06 8.71
C MET A 269 -19.90 -19.70 8.84
N LEU A 270 -19.43 -18.68 8.15
CA LEU A 270 -18.05 -18.22 8.20
C LEU A 270 -17.64 -17.76 9.60
N VAL A 271 -18.49 -16.99 10.28
CA VAL A 271 -18.26 -16.55 11.67
C VAL A 271 -18.19 -17.74 12.63
N THR A 272 -19.08 -18.73 12.47
CA THR A 272 -19.06 -19.94 13.31
C THR A 272 -17.75 -20.71 13.15
N HIS A 273 -17.33 -20.97 11.91
CA HIS A 273 -16.04 -21.64 11.64
C HIS A 273 -14.84 -20.85 12.16
N TYR A 274 -14.87 -19.53 12.04
CA TYR A 274 -13.81 -18.69 12.56
C TYR A 274 -13.73 -18.76 14.10
N ARG A 275 -14.88 -18.69 14.80
CA ARG A 275 -14.92 -18.82 16.27
C ARG A 275 -14.41 -20.18 16.73
N LEU A 276 -14.83 -21.27 16.10
CA LEU A 276 -14.33 -22.62 16.41
C LEU A 276 -12.80 -22.70 16.24
N LYS A 277 -12.27 -22.14 15.15
CA LYS A 277 -10.81 -22.05 14.95
C LYS A 277 -10.12 -21.25 16.06
N GLN A 278 -10.70 -20.16 16.53
CA GLN A 278 -10.13 -19.38 17.63
C GLN A 278 -10.16 -20.18 18.95
N CYS A 279 -11.27 -20.81 19.29
CA CYS A 279 -11.35 -21.68 20.48
C CYS A 279 -10.29 -22.77 20.45
N PHE A 280 -10.12 -23.45 19.32
CA PHE A 280 -9.10 -24.49 19.15
C PHE A 280 -7.68 -23.95 19.36
N LYS A 281 -7.37 -22.76 18.81
CA LYS A 281 -6.08 -22.12 19.03
C LYS A 281 -5.83 -21.73 20.50
N PHE A 282 -6.87 -21.28 21.20
CA PHE A 282 -6.75 -20.96 22.64
C PHE A 282 -6.48 -22.21 23.45
N GLU A 283 -7.14 -23.32 23.18
CA GLU A 283 -6.90 -24.59 23.86
C GLU A 283 -5.49 -25.11 23.59
N LEU A 284 -5.01 -25.10 22.34
CA LEU A 284 -3.64 -25.48 22.03
C LEU A 284 -2.60 -24.66 22.81
N ARG A 285 -2.79 -23.33 22.88
CA ARG A 285 -1.89 -22.46 23.65
C ARG A 285 -1.87 -22.79 25.16
N LYS A 286 -3.01 -23.18 25.74
CA LYS A 286 -3.04 -23.64 27.14
C LYS A 286 -2.18 -24.88 27.33
N PHE A 287 -2.25 -25.84 26.41
CA PHE A 287 -1.42 -27.05 26.46
C PHE A 287 0.08 -26.75 26.32
N GLU A 288 0.46 -25.84 25.41
CA GLU A 288 1.84 -25.40 25.24
C GLU A 288 2.39 -24.72 26.51
N VAL A 289 1.62 -23.84 27.14
CA VAL A 289 2.00 -23.15 28.38
C VAL A 289 2.13 -24.17 29.54
N LEU A 290 1.19 -25.11 29.67
CA LEU A 290 1.25 -26.15 30.68
C LEU A 290 2.45 -27.08 30.49
N ALA A 291 2.77 -27.43 29.23
CA ALA A 291 3.95 -28.24 28.93
C ALA A 291 5.28 -27.54 29.29
N LEU A 292 5.33 -26.19 29.12
CA LEU A 292 6.50 -25.40 29.52
C LEU A 292 6.62 -25.19 31.03
N MET A 293 5.53 -25.28 31.78
CA MET A 293 5.55 -25.16 33.26
C MET A 293 5.95 -26.49 33.97
N HIS A 294 5.98 -27.59 33.25
CA HIS A 294 6.37 -28.92 33.77
C HIS A 294 7.77 -29.38 33.32
N GLN A 295 8.54 -28.52 32.66
CA GLN A 295 9.97 -28.64 32.39
C GLN A 295 10.78 -27.80 33.36
#